data_808a6b9a569c7a7faaff1e9a1ecc31ba
#
_entry.id   808a6b9a569c7a7faaff1e9a1ecc31ba
#
_cell.length_a   1.000
_cell.length_b   1.000
_cell.length_c   1.000
_cell.angle_alpha   90.00
_cell.angle_beta   90.00
_cell.angle_gamma   90.00
#
_symmetry.space_group_name_H-M   'P 1'
#
loop_
_entity.id
_entity.type
_entity.pdbx_description
1 polymer ?
#
loop_
_entity_poly.entity_id
_entity_poly.type
_entity_poly.pdbx_seq_one_letter_code
_entity_poly.pdbx_strand_id
1 'polypeptide(L)'
;MEKSRVLRQMKNACLRTLIFKAVAYNMSMWSNVISIDKSYKKELKYIKSELNKIRELSFAEEESKMREWIYLACACQNRDDVEQSVERMIETVFLAFLKFDYFKERIPLCNFNHAKCALLSSIVCFDNDFESGIVAKTLANSLDYNVDGIFNFRLRNLKSAWDEVAEVASRLVENSSCDNDIYDVASFIAGSDGGKNEIVVDQNGMRNVTEDKRVLPIDVFGDDEYDMLFAIIREKPKEIYLHDVEFSRPMMDCLCKIAKVVQSA
;
A
#
# COMPACT_ATOMS: atom_id res chain seq x y z
N MET A 1 -8.83 -23.46 19.46
CA MET A 1 -9.48 -22.93 20.68
C MET A 1 -8.57 -22.01 21.51
N GLU A 2 -7.30 -22.32 21.67
CA GLU A 2 -6.35 -21.54 22.45
C GLU A 2 -6.02 -20.15 21.84
N LYS A 3 -5.95 -20.04 20.50
CA LYS A 3 -5.75 -18.78 19.76
C LYS A 3 -6.82 -17.72 20.09
N SER A 4 -8.06 -18.12 20.18
CA SER A 4 -9.19 -17.24 20.50
C SER A 4 -9.15 -16.73 21.94
N ARG A 5 -8.59 -17.52 22.85
CA ARG A 5 -8.51 -17.19 24.28
C ARG A 5 -7.37 -16.19 24.57
N VAL A 6 -6.23 -16.35 23.90
CA VAL A 6 -5.08 -15.45 24.01
C VAL A 6 -5.41 -14.09 23.39
N LEU A 7 -6.02 -14.06 22.19
CA LEU A 7 -6.51 -12.81 21.56
C LEU A 7 -7.51 -12.09 22.46
N ARG A 8 -8.46 -12.81 23.10
CA ARG A 8 -9.40 -12.23 24.07
C ARG A 8 -8.71 -11.69 25.32
N GLN A 9 -7.67 -12.36 25.82
CA GLN A 9 -6.95 -11.90 27.01
C GLN A 9 -6.08 -10.67 26.73
N MET A 10 -5.40 -10.61 25.57
CA MET A 10 -4.61 -9.44 25.15
C MET A 10 -5.50 -8.26 24.78
N LYS A 11 -6.59 -8.49 24.07
CA LYS A 11 -7.67 -7.51 23.84
C LYS A 11 -8.13 -6.88 25.16
N ASN A 12 -8.20 -7.67 26.23
CA ASN A 12 -8.60 -7.21 27.55
C ASN A 12 -7.52 -6.42 28.30
N ALA A 13 -6.24 -6.62 28.05
CA ALA A 13 -5.16 -5.89 28.75
C ALA A 13 -4.88 -4.51 28.10
N CYS A 14 -4.68 -4.48 26.81
CA CYS A 14 -4.43 -3.23 26.05
C CYS A 14 -5.67 -2.35 25.95
N LEU A 15 -6.84 -2.95 25.65
CA LEU A 15 -8.13 -2.27 25.69
C LEU A 15 -8.53 -1.81 27.10
N ARG A 16 -8.19 -2.53 28.18
CA ARG A 16 -8.47 -2.08 29.55
C ARG A 16 -7.79 -0.76 29.88
N THR A 17 -6.57 -0.53 29.41
CA THR A 17 -5.87 0.74 29.64
C THR A 17 -6.50 1.89 28.86
N LEU A 18 -6.97 1.63 27.63
CA LEU A 18 -7.68 2.61 26.79
C LEU A 18 -9.14 2.79 27.23
N ILE A 19 -9.84 1.69 27.55
CA ILE A 19 -11.23 1.71 28.06
C ILE A 19 -11.30 2.39 29.43
N PHE A 20 -10.30 2.24 30.33
CA PHE A 20 -10.30 2.91 31.62
C PHE A 20 -10.28 4.44 31.50
N LYS A 21 -9.61 4.96 30.47
CA LYS A 21 -9.64 6.40 30.16
C LYS A 21 -10.98 6.86 29.57
N ALA A 22 -11.67 6.00 28.83
CA ALA A 22 -12.93 6.35 28.15
C ALA A 22 -14.19 6.14 29.00
N VAL A 23 -14.22 5.11 29.85
CA VAL A 23 -15.31 4.85 30.81
C VAL A 23 -15.45 5.98 31.82
N ALA A 24 -14.35 6.70 32.14
CA ALA A 24 -14.39 7.89 32.98
C ALA A 24 -15.20 9.05 32.37
N TYR A 25 -15.52 9.02 31.05
CA TYR A 25 -16.19 10.12 30.34
C TYR A 25 -17.57 9.79 29.76
N ASN A 26 -18.10 8.59 29.97
CA ASN A 26 -19.47 8.20 29.56
C ASN A 26 -19.79 8.42 28.05
N MET A 27 -18.80 8.23 27.15
CA MET A 27 -18.92 8.49 25.71
C MET A 27 -18.87 7.19 24.88
N SER A 28 -19.64 7.14 23.80
CA SER A 28 -19.54 6.07 22.80
C SER A 28 -18.14 6.10 22.14
N MET A 29 -17.36 5.05 22.30
CA MET A 29 -15.99 4.96 21.82
C MET A 29 -15.89 3.90 20.74
N TRP A 30 -15.28 4.24 19.60
CA TRP A 30 -14.83 3.26 18.64
C TRP A 30 -13.49 2.66 19.10
N SER A 31 -13.34 1.35 18.94
CA SER A 31 -12.08 0.67 19.22
C SER A 31 -11.87 -0.51 18.29
N ASN A 32 -10.64 -0.71 17.85
CA ASN A 32 -10.23 -1.84 17.02
C ASN A 32 -8.80 -2.28 17.35
N VAL A 33 -8.42 -3.47 16.92
CA VAL A 33 -7.07 -4.01 17.08
C VAL A 33 -6.51 -4.41 15.73
N ILE A 34 -5.36 -3.84 15.38
CA ILE A 34 -4.56 -4.26 14.25
C ILE A 34 -3.51 -5.24 14.75
N SER A 35 -3.43 -6.42 14.18
CA SER A 35 -2.38 -7.40 14.48
C SER A 35 -1.60 -7.74 13.23
N ILE A 36 -0.27 -7.73 13.35
CA ILE A 36 0.66 -7.96 12.23
C ILE A 36 1.88 -8.75 12.73
N ASP A 37 2.42 -9.63 11.87
CA ASP A 37 3.66 -10.34 12.16
C ASP A 37 4.86 -9.37 12.16
N LYS A 38 5.83 -9.60 13.05
CA LYS A 38 7.03 -8.74 13.20
C LYS A 38 7.95 -8.75 11.97
N SER A 39 7.85 -9.77 11.12
CA SER A 39 8.61 -9.83 9.87
C SER A 39 8.22 -8.71 8.89
N TYR A 40 6.99 -8.21 8.95
CA TYR A 40 6.47 -7.12 8.12
C TYR A 40 6.90 -5.74 8.66
N LYS A 41 8.21 -5.47 8.62
CA LYS A 41 8.79 -4.25 9.22
C LYS A 41 8.41 -2.97 8.51
N LYS A 42 8.32 -2.99 7.16
CA LYS A 42 7.93 -1.83 6.34
C LYS A 42 6.47 -1.48 6.55
N GLU A 43 5.60 -2.47 6.50
CA GLU A 43 4.18 -2.34 6.73
C GLU A 43 3.88 -1.82 8.12
N LEU A 44 4.55 -2.36 9.13
CA LEU A 44 4.41 -1.89 10.51
C LEU A 44 4.87 -0.44 10.69
N LYS A 45 6.00 -0.06 10.08
CA LYS A 45 6.49 1.33 10.06
C LYS A 45 5.46 2.25 9.39
N TYR A 46 4.91 1.84 8.25
CA TYR A 46 3.87 2.56 7.54
C TYR A 46 2.61 2.71 8.40
N ILE A 47 2.06 1.62 8.94
CA ILE A 47 0.88 1.63 9.81
C ILE A 47 1.07 2.60 10.98
N LYS A 48 2.19 2.54 11.69
CA LYS A 48 2.48 3.44 12.82
C LYS A 48 2.56 4.91 12.38
N SER A 49 3.17 5.17 11.22
CA SER A 49 3.25 6.52 10.66
C SER A 49 1.87 7.08 10.35
N GLU A 50 1.00 6.29 9.72
CA GLU A 50 -0.36 6.72 9.36
C GLU A 50 -1.26 6.89 10.60
N LEU A 51 -1.19 5.96 11.58
CA LEU A 51 -1.95 6.09 12.83
C LEU A 51 -1.62 7.39 13.58
N ASN A 52 -0.34 7.83 13.55
CA ASN A 52 0.08 9.09 14.17
C ASN A 52 -0.46 10.34 13.45
N LYS A 53 -0.88 10.24 12.19
CA LYS A 53 -1.47 11.36 11.43
C LYS A 53 -2.97 11.51 11.67
N ILE A 54 -3.64 10.46 12.12
CA ILE A 54 -5.09 10.48 12.35
C ILE A 54 -5.38 11.27 13.64
N ARG A 55 -6.03 12.42 13.49
CA ARG A 55 -6.45 13.24 14.64
C ARG A 55 -7.43 12.46 15.52
N GLU A 56 -7.37 12.71 16.81
CA GLU A 56 -8.26 12.12 17.83
C GLU A 56 -8.10 10.59 18.01
N LEU A 57 -7.24 9.93 17.24
CA LEU A 57 -6.90 8.53 17.43
C LEU A 57 -5.81 8.39 18.48
N SER A 58 -6.06 7.53 19.44
CA SER A 58 -5.04 7.04 20.37
C SER A 58 -4.77 5.59 20.06
N PHE A 59 -3.49 5.18 20.04
CA PHE A 59 -3.14 3.77 19.95
C PHE A 59 -2.08 3.37 20.96
N ALA A 60 -2.08 2.10 21.31
CA ALA A 60 -1.09 1.47 22.16
C ALA A 60 -0.54 0.23 21.47
N GLU A 61 0.75 0.03 21.60
CA GLU A 61 1.47 -1.11 21.03
C GLU A 61 1.76 -2.15 22.11
N GLU A 62 1.54 -3.40 21.79
CA GLU A 62 1.93 -4.53 22.63
C GLU A 62 2.57 -5.63 21.78
N GLU A 63 3.73 -6.08 22.21
CA GLU A 63 4.43 -7.19 21.60
C GLU A 63 4.03 -8.51 22.26
N SER A 64 3.68 -9.52 21.45
CA SER A 64 3.36 -10.83 21.96
C SER A 64 4.59 -11.51 22.57
N LYS A 65 4.48 -11.97 23.81
CA LYS A 65 5.52 -12.77 24.48
C LYS A 65 5.66 -14.20 23.93
N MET A 66 4.63 -14.69 23.25
CA MET A 66 4.55 -16.09 22.81
C MET A 66 4.69 -16.29 21.30
N ARG A 67 4.63 -15.20 20.52
CA ARG A 67 4.61 -15.23 19.05
C ARG A 67 5.29 -13.99 18.49
N GLU A 68 5.70 -14.09 17.24
CA GLU A 68 6.28 -12.98 16.45
C GLU A 68 5.21 -11.96 15.99
N TRP A 69 4.29 -11.56 16.89
CA TRP A 69 3.17 -10.66 16.58
C TRP A 69 3.25 -9.36 17.34
N ILE A 70 2.86 -8.28 16.66
CA ILE A 70 2.64 -6.96 17.24
C ILE A 70 1.15 -6.64 17.16
N TYR A 71 0.62 -6.08 18.23
CA TYR A 71 -0.76 -5.64 18.35
C TYR A 71 -0.79 -4.14 18.55
N LEU A 72 -1.58 -3.45 17.73
CA LEU A 72 -1.84 -2.02 17.84
C LEU A 72 -3.31 -1.85 18.22
N ALA A 73 -3.58 -1.54 19.47
CA ALA A 73 -4.92 -1.26 19.96
C ALA A 73 -5.26 0.20 19.71
N CYS A 74 -6.24 0.46 18.88
CA CYS A 74 -6.70 1.79 18.47
C CYS A 74 -8.00 2.17 19.14
N ALA A 75 -8.15 3.43 19.53
CA ALA A 75 -9.40 3.94 20.09
C ALA A 75 -9.59 5.44 19.80
N CYS A 76 -10.83 5.86 19.57
CA CYS A 76 -11.20 7.27 19.40
C CYS A 76 -12.64 7.56 19.87
N GLN A 77 -12.96 8.84 20.02
CA GLN A 77 -14.30 9.28 20.43
C GLN A 77 -15.24 9.42 19.22
N ASN A 78 -14.73 9.81 18.07
CA ASN A 78 -15.50 10.00 16.84
C ASN A 78 -15.21 8.86 15.86
N ARG A 79 -16.25 8.08 15.50
CA ARG A 79 -16.09 6.80 14.80
C ARG A 79 -15.81 6.96 13.31
N ASP A 80 -16.65 7.73 12.61
CA ASP A 80 -16.82 7.53 11.17
C ASP A 80 -15.58 7.89 10.35
N ASP A 81 -14.95 9.03 10.60
CA ASP A 81 -13.76 9.46 9.87
C ASP A 81 -12.51 8.63 10.22
N VAL A 82 -12.41 8.20 11.47
CA VAL A 82 -11.27 7.44 11.97
C VAL A 82 -11.30 6.01 11.44
N GLU A 83 -12.44 5.33 11.49
CA GLU A 83 -12.62 3.97 10.98
C GLU A 83 -12.26 3.90 9.49
N GLN A 84 -12.79 4.82 8.68
CA GLN A 84 -12.50 4.89 7.26
C GLN A 84 -11.00 5.17 6.99
N SER A 85 -10.36 6.02 7.79
CA SER A 85 -8.93 6.30 7.65
C SER A 85 -8.07 5.09 7.99
N VAL A 86 -8.43 4.32 9.02
CA VAL A 86 -7.76 3.07 9.39
C VAL A 86 -7.98 2.01 8.31
N GLU A 87 -9.18 1.86 7.78
CA GLU A 87 -9.46 0.91 6.70
C GLU A 87 -8.67 1.22 5.43
N ARG A 88 -8.59 2.48 5.00
CA ARG A 88 -7.76 2.90 3.85
C ARG A 88 -6.27 2.64 4.07
N MET A 89 -5.79 2.85 5.27
CA MET A 89 -4.40 2.52 5.64
C MET A 89 -4.14 1.01 5.52
N ILE A 90 -5.02 0.16 6.04
CA ILE A 90 -4.91 -1.31 5.93
C ILE A 90 -5.05 -1.77 4.47
N GLU A 91 -5.95 -1.16 3.71
CA GLU A 91 -6.07 -1.40 2.27
C GLU A 91 -4.76 -1.11 1.54
N THR A 92 -4.09 0.01 1.84
CA THR A 92 -2.77 0.32 1.28
C THR A 92 -1.73 -0.74 1.65
N VAL A 93 -1.77 -1.28 2.87
CA VAL A 93 -0.89 -2.39 3.25
C VAL A 93 -1.13 -3.62 2.37
N PHE A 94 -2.38 -3.97 2.09
CA PHE A 94 -2.69 -5.12 1.24
C PHE A 94 -2.34 -4.90 -0.23
N LEU A 95 -2.77 -3.76 -0.81
CA LEU A 95 -2.71 -3.53 -2.25
C LEU A 95 -1.40 -2.89 -2.73
N ALA A 96 -0.60 -2.30 -1.84
CA ALA A 96 0.70 -1.78 -2.21
C ALA A 96 1.84 -2.67 -1.69
N PHE A 97 1.92 -2.91 -0.37
CA PHE A 97 3.05 -3.63 0.21
C PHE A 97 2.96 -5.15 -0.01
N LEU A 98 1.89 -5.79 0.49
CA LEU A 98 1.79 -7.26 0.43
C LEU A 98 1.54 -7.78 -0.98
N LYS A 99 0.83 -7.04 -1.82
CA LYS A 99 0.68 -7.35 -3.24
C LYS A 99 2.00 -7.22 -3.98
N PHE A 100 2.80 -6.18 -3.67
CA PHE A 100 4.14 -6.01 -4.21
C PHE A 100 5.06 -7.20 -3.85
N ASP A 101 5.16 -7.55 -2.57
CA ASP A 101 5.96 -8.68 -2.13
C ASP A 101 5.49 -9.99 -2.77
N TYR A 102 4.17 -10.16 -2.91
CA TYR A 102 3.57 -11.30 -3.58
C TYR A 102 4.04 -11.47 -5.03
N PHE A 103 4.08 -10.39 -5.81
CA PHE A 103 4.57 -10.43 -7.19
C PHE A 103 6.09 -10.54 -7.26
N LYS A 104 6.81 -9.83 -6.40
CA LYS A 104 8.28 -9.87 -6.33
C LYS A 104 8.83 -11.28 -6.10
N GLU A 105 8.13 -12.09 -5.30
CA GLU A 105 8.52 -13.48 -5.05
C GLU A 105 8.25 -14.41 -6.23
N ARG A 106 7.33 -14.05 -7.14
CA ARG A 106 6.86 -14.91 -8.24
C ARG A 106 7.45 -14.57 -9.59
N ILE A 107 7.81 -13.33 -9.80
CA ILE A 107 8.37 -12.85 -11.06
C ILE A 107 9.91 -12.90 -10.99
N PRO A 108 10.60 -13.51 -11.94
CA PRO A 108 12.06 -13.62 -11.92
C PRO A 108 12.73 -12.28 -12.29
N LEU A 109 12.89 -11.40 -11.30
CA LEU A 109 13.42 -10.06 -11.46
C LEU A 109 14.94 -9.99 -11.23
N CYS A 110 15.71 -10.88 -11.86
CA CYS A 110 17.17 -10.82 -11.83
C CYS A 110 17.66 -9.48 -12.41
N ASN A 111 18.72 -8.90 -11.84
CA ASN A 111 19.26 -7.60 -12.26
C ASN A 111 18.17 -6.52 -12.31
N PHE A 112 17.57 -6.25 -11.13
CA PHE A 112 16.48 -5.29 -10.98
C PHE A 112 16.92 -3.89 -11.46
N ASN A 113 16.08 -3.27 -12.30
CA ASN A 113 16.30 -1.95 -12.88
C ASN A 113 14.97 -1.20 -13.06
N HIS A 114 15.01 0.01 -13.64
CA HIS A 114 13.83 0.85 -13.85
C HIS A 114 12.74 0.19 -14.71
N ALA A 115 13.11 -0.60 -15.74
CA ALA A 115 12.12 -1.30 -16.57
C ALA A 115 11.32 -2.32 -15.75
N LYS A 116 12.01 -3.10 -14.93
CA LYS A 116 11.38 -4.09 -14.03
C LYS A 116 10.64 -3.43 -12.90
N CYS A 117 11.13 -2.30 -12.39
CA CYS A 117 10.42 -1.46 -11.46
C CYS A 117 9.11 -0.96 -12.05
N ALA A 118 9.12 -0.42 -13.26
CA ALA A 118 7.93 0.06 -13.96
C ALA A 118 6.92 -1.07 -14.20
N LEU A 119 7.38 -2.23 -14.67
CA LEU A 119 6.52 -3.40 -14.87
C LEU A 119 5.85 -3.84 -13.57
N LEU A 120 6.64 -4.03 -12.50
CA LEU A 120 6.13 -4.46 -11.22
C LEU A 120 5.15 -3.43 -10.62
N SER A 121 5.48 -2.14 -10.72
CA SER A 121 4.61 -1.05 -10.29
C SER A 121 3.29 -1.03 -11.06
N SER A 122 3.35 -1.21 -12.39
CA SER A 122 2.15 -1.24 -13.24
C SER A 122 1.24 -2.43 -12.89
N ILE A 123 1.83 -3.62 -12.66
CA ILE A 123 1.09 -4.82 -12.27
C ILE A 123 0.45 -4.64 -10.88
N VAL A 124 1.19 -4.08 -9.92
CA VAL A 124 0.67 -3.84 -8.57
C VAL A 124 -0.48 -2.83 -8.59
N CYS A 125 -0.42 -1.82 -9.46
CA CYS A 125 -1.46 -0.80 -9.58
C CYS A 125 -2.63 -1.21 -10.51
N PHE A 126 -2.48 -2.30 -11.27
CA PHE A 126 -3.52 -2.82 -12.14
C PHE A 126 -4.74 -3.29 -11.34
N ASP A 127 -5.95 -2.96 -11.84
CA ASP A 127 -7.24 -3.30 -11.21
C ASP A 127 -7.43 -2.83 -9.76
N ASN A 128 -6.63 -1.87 -9.27
CA ASN A 128 -6.70 -1.41 -7.89
C ASN A 128 -8.12 -0.95 -7.49
N ASP A 129 -8.88 -0.32 -8.37
CA ASP A 129 -10.23 0.16 -8.06
C ASP A 129 -11.20 -1.01 -7.78
N PHE A 130 -11.09 -2.10 -8.54
CA PHE A 130 -11.87 -3.32 -8.33
C PHE A 130 -11.44 -4.07 -7.06
N GLU A 131 -10.14 -4.22 -6.87
CA GLU A 131 -9.55 -4.90 -5.71
C GLU A 131 -9.83 -4.15 -4.41
N SER A 132 -9.77 -2.82 -4.42
CA SER A 132 -10.16 -1.93 -3.33
C SER A 132 -11.58 -2.23 -2.85
N GLY A 133 -12.53 -2.40 -3.77
CA GLY A 133 -13.89 -2.79 -3.44
C GLY A 133 -14.00 -4.15 -2.74
N ILE A 134 -13.15 -5.11 -3.08
CA ILE A 134 -13.10 -6.44 -2.41
C ILE A 134 -12.48 -6.31 -1.02
N VAL A 135 -11.38 -5.57 -0.90
CA VAL A 135 -10.70 -5.34 0.37
C VAL A 135 -11.61 -4.60 1.35
N ALA A 136 -12.25 -3.51 0.91
CA ALA A 136 -13.18 -2.74 1.73
C ALA A 136 -14.32 -3.61 2.29
N LYS A 137 -14.95 -4.44 1.45
CA LYS A 137 -15.99 -5.40 1.91
C LYS A 137 -15.44 -6.41 2.92
N THR A 138 -14.19 -6.83 2.76
CA THR A 138 -13.55 -7.78 3.66
C THR A 138 -13.25 -7.14 5.01
N LEU A 139 -12.80 -5.89 5.02
CA LEU A 139 -12.51 -5.12 6.24
C LEU A 139 -13.79 -4.79 6.99
N ALA A 140 -14.83 -4.28 6.32
CA ALA A 140 -16.12 -3.96 6.92
C ALA A 140 -16.78 -5.16 7.64
N ASN A 141 -16.50 -6.38 7.18
CA ASN A 141 -16.95 -7.63 7.81
C ASN A 141 -15.97 -8.22 8.83
N SER A 142 -14.95 -7.46 9.25
CA SER A 142 -13.92 -7.91 10.17
C SER A 142 -14.10 -7.24 11.53
N LEU A 143 -14.09 -8.03 12.61
CA LEU A 143 -14.15 -7.50 13.97
C LEU A 143 -12.83 -6.85 14.41
N ASP A 144 -11.72 -7.39 13.92
CA ASP A 144 -10.37 -6.94 14.16
C ASP A 144 -9.56 -7.07 12.85
N TYR A 145 -8.56 -6.24 12.67
CA TYR A 145 -7.71 -6.26 11.48
C TYR A 145 -6.48 -7.14 11.70
N ASN A 146 -6.65 -8.46 11.56
CA ASN A 146 -5.54 -9.38 11.52
C ASN A 146 -4.95 -9.38 10.11
N VAL A 147 -3.85 -8.62 9.89
CA VAL A 147 -3.26 -8.40 8.57
C VAL A 147 -2.95 -9.71 7.87
N ASP A 148 -2.19 -10.60 8.53
CA ASP A 148 -1.83 -11.91 7.95
C ASP A 148 -3.02 -12.82 7.70
N GLY A 149 -3.95 -12.85 8.65
CA GLY A 149 -5.15 -13.68 8.55
C GLY A 149 -6.06 -13.22 7.41
N ILE A 150 -6.25 -11.92 7.25
CA ILE A 150 -7.06 -11.37 6.16
C ILE A 150 -6.36 -11.64 4.83
N PHE A 151 -5.08 -11.28 4.70
CA PHE A 151 -4.32 -11.44 3.46
C PHE A 151 -4.23 -12.90 3.01
N ASN A 152 -3.96 -13.82 3.91
CA ASN A 152 -3.73 -15.22 3.56
C ASN A 152 -5.00 -16.04 3.39
N PHE A 153 -6.10 -15.69 4.06
CA PHE A 153 -7.31 -16.54 4.06
C PHE A 153 -8.53 -15.86 3.44
N ARG A 154 -8.70 -14.54 3.63
CA ARG A 154 -9.90 -13.86 3.11
C ARG A 154 -9.69 -13.27 1.72
N LEU A 155 -8.45 -12.88 1.36
CA LEU A 155 -8.09 -12.36 0.05
C LEU A 155 -7.55 -13.44 -0.91
N ARG A 156 -7.74 -14.72 -0.61
CA ARG A 156 -7.24 -15.84 -1.44
C ARG A 156 -7.72 -15.79 -2.88
N ASN A 157 -8.93 -15.28 -3.13
CA ASN A 157 -9.47 -15.18 -4.49
C ASN A 157 -8.71 -14.11 -5.31
N LEU A 158 -8.32 -12.99 -4.69
CA LEU A 158 -7.42 -12.02 -5.32
C LEU A 158 -6.06 -12.64 -5.62
N LYS A 159 -5.49 -13.38 -4.65
CA LYS A 159 -4.20 -14.06 -4.85
C LYS A 159 -4.24 -15.06 -6.00
N SER A 160 -5.35 -15.75 -6.22
CA SER A 160 -5.51 -16.63 -7.38
C SER A 160 -5.48 -15.87 -8.71
N ALA A 161 -6.12 -14.69 -8.78
CA ALA A 161 -6.02 -13.82 -9.96
C ALA A 161 -4.60 -13.25 -10.13
N TRP A 162 -3.94 -12.90 -9.03
CA TRP A 162 -2.55 -12.45 -9.07
C TRP A 162 -1.58 -13.54 -9.52
N ASP A 163 -1.83 -14.82 -9.22
CA ASP A 163 -1.02 -15.94 -9.73
C ASP A 163 -1.05 -16.00 -11.27
N GLU A 164 -2.22 -15.80 -11.88
CA GLU A 164 -2.37 -15.75 -13.34
C GLU A 164 -1.58 -14.56 -13.94
N VAL A 165 -1.67 -13.38 -13.33
CA VAL A 165 -0.91 -12.20 -13.75
C VAL A 165 0.60 -12.42 -13.58
N ALA A 166 1.02 -13.00 -12.46
CA ALA A 166 2.43 -13.31 -12.20
C ALA A 166 3.01 -14.28 -13.21
N GLU A 167 2.25 -15.30 -13.61
CA GLU A 167 2.67 -16.28 -14.63
C GLU A 167 2.88 -15.60 -15.99
N VAL A 168 1.96 -14.73 -16.41
CA VAL A 168 2.10 -13.97 -17.66
C VAL A 168 3.31 -13.04 -17.60
N ALA A 169 3.47 -12.30 -16.50
CA ALA A 169 4.59 -11.39 -16.30
C ALA A 169 5.95 -12.13 -16.27
N SER A 170 6.02 -13.30 -15.65
CA SER A 170 7.22 -14.13 -15.61
C SER A 170 7.64 -14.55 -17.01
N ARG A 171 6.72 -15.07 -17.82
CA ARG A 171 6.97 -15.44 -19.20
C ARG A 171 7.44 -14.25 -20.04
N LEU A 172 6.86 -13.07 -19.79
CA LEU A 172 7.28 -11.85 -20.47
C LEU A 172 8.74 -11.50 -20.13
N VAL A 173 9.09 -11.44 -18.85
CA VAL A 173 10.45 -11.10 -18.41
C VAL A 173 11.47 -12.11 -18.92
N GLU A 174 11.15 -13.41 -18.91
CA GLU A 174 12.02 -14.48 -19.42
C GLU A 174 12.25 -14.42 -20.93
N ASN A 175 11.24 -13.99 -21.69
CA ASN A 175 11.32 -13.94 -23.15
C ASN A 175 11.73 -12.56 -23.71
N SER A 176 11.81 -11.53 -22.86
CA SER A 176 12.22 -10.19 -23.29
C SER A 176 13.71 -10.17 -23.64
N SER A 177 14.02 -9.67 -24.81
CA SER A 177 15.42 -9.56 -25.31
C SER A 177 16.09 -8.26 -24.82
N CYS A 178 15.30 -7.26 -24.43
CA CYS A 178 15.81 -5.97 -23.96
C CYS A 178 14.79 -5.28 -23.02
N ASP A 179 15.27 -4.28 -22.30
CA ASP A 179 14.43 -3.49 -21.39
C ASP A 179 13.29 -2.74 -22.09
N ASN A 180 13.44 -2.41 -23.38
CA ASN A 180 12.36 -1.73 -24.13
C ASN A 180 11.08 -2.57 -24.23
N ASP A 181 11.21 -3.89 -24.41
CA ASP A 181 10.05 -4.79 -24.45
C ASP A 181 9.29 -4.75 -23.12
N ILE A 182 10.04 -4.69 -22.00
CA ILE A 182 9.47 -4.59 -20.65
C ILE A 182 8.78 -3.24 -20.44
N TYR A 183 9.41 -2.15 -20.86
CA TYR A 183 8.83 -0.81 -20.79
C TYR A 183 7.52 -0.70 -21.59
N ASP A 184 7.48 -1.24 -22.80
CA ASP A 184 6.30 -1.17 -23.66
C ASP A 184 5.10 -1.90 -23.00
N VAL A 185 5.34 -3.03 -22.34
CA VAL A 185 4.30 -3.73 -21.58
C VAL A 185 3.91 -3.00 -20.30
N ALA A 186 4.89 -2.48 -19.55
CA ALA A 186 4.62 -1.67 -18.36
C ALA A 186 3.74 -0.46 -18.71
N SER A 187 4.08 0.23 -19.81
CA SER A 187 3.32 1.37 -20.34
C SER A 187 1.91 0.97 -20.79
N PHE A 188 1.77 -0.18 -21.47
CA PHE A 188 0.47 -0.70 -21.86
C PHE A 188 -0.42 -0.99 -20.65
N ILE A 189 0.12 -1.64 -19.61
CA ILE A 189 -0.62 -1.92 -18.37
C ILE A 189 -0.99 -0.62 -17.65
N ALA A 190 -0.02 0.30 -17.46
CA ALA A 190 -0.25 1.58 -16.80
C ALA A 190 -1.28 2.45 -17.54
N GLY A 191 -1.30 2.37 -18.88
CA GLY A 191 -2.19 3.12 -19.75
C GLY A 191 -3.53 2.44 -20.04
N SER A 192 -3.72 1.17 -19.66
CA SER A 192 -4.93 0.38 -20.01
C SER A 192 -6.23 1.00 -19.49
N ASP A 193 -6.16 1.67 -18.33
CA ASP A 193 -7.29 2.42 -17.76
C ASP A 193 -7.42 3.85 -18.30
N GLY A 194 -6.56 4.25 -19.26
CA GLY A 194 -6.43 5.61 -19.78
C GLY A 194 -5.92 6.57 -18.71
N GLY A 195 -4.68 7.05 -18.83
CA GLY A 195 -4.14 8.06 -17.90
C GLY A 195 -5.11 9.22 -17.72
N LYS A 196 -5.43 9.55 -16.47
CA LYS A 196 -6.48 10.53 -16.12
C LYS A 196 -5.93 11.78 -15.48
N ASN A 197 -4.78 11.64 -14.79
CA ASN A 197 -4.29 12.65 -13.86
C ASN A 197 -3.11 13.45 -14.41
N GLU A 198 -3.07 14.71 -14.03
CA GLU A 198 -1.92 15.58 -14.21
C GLU A 198 -1.11 15.60 -12.93
N ILE A 199 0.16 15.21 -13.04
CA ILE A 199 1.06 15.09 -11.89
C ILE A 199 2.13 16.17 -12.00
N VAL A 200 2.31 16.93 -10.96
CA VAL A 200 3.42 17.91 -10.82
C VAL A 200 4.42 17.33 -9.82
N VAL A 201 5.70 17.34 -10.21
CA VAL A 201 6.82 16.98 -9.33
C VAL A 201 7.76 18.17 -9.28
N ASP A 202 8.02 18.67 -8.08
CA ASP A 202 8.92 19.79 -7.81
C ASP A 202 9.78 19.51 -6.57
N GLN A 203 10.62 20.48 -6.18
CA GLN A 203 11.46 20.37 -4.99
C GLN A 203 10.68 20.23 -3.68
N ASN A 204 9.38 20.55 -3.65
CA ASN A 204 8.50 20.41 -2.49
C ASN A 204 7.79 19.04 -2.45
N GLY A 205 7.97 18.21 -3.48
CA GLY A 205 7.41 16.88 -3.59
C GLY A 205 6.51 16.68 -4.81
N MET A 206 5.53 15.80 -4.69
CA MET A 206 4.64 15.41 -5.79
C MET A 206 3.19 15.77 -5.45
N ARG A 207 2.46 16.25 -6.45
CA ARG A 207 1.06 16.64 -6.35
C ARG A 207 0.25 16.14 -7.55
N ASN A 208 -0.88 15.53 -7.29
CA ASN A 208 -1.89 15.27 -8.29
C ASN A 208 -2.79 16.51 -8.41
N VAL A 209 -2.65 17.22 -9.53
CA VAL A 209 -3.36 18.49 -9.75
C VAL A 209 -4.83 18.24 -10.07
N THR A 210 -5.13 17.16 -10.77
CA THR A 210 -6.50 16.79 -11.15
C THR A 210 -7.38 16.52 -9.93
N GLU A 211 -6.83 15.86 -8.91
CA GLU A 211 -7.54 15.52 -7.67
C GLU A 211 -7.24 16.48 -6.51
N ASP A 212 -6.44 17.52 -6.77
CA ASP A 212 -5.98 18.51 -5.78
C ASP A 212 -5.43 17.88 -4.49
N LYS A 213 -4.61 16.84 -4.63
CA LYS A 213 -4.02 16.14 -3.50
C LYS A 213 -2.50 16.09 -3.56
N ARG A 214 -1.86 16.15 -2.40
CA ARG A 214 -0.44 15.82 -2.27
C ARG A 214 -0.27 14.31 -2.36
N VAL A 215 0.68 13.87 -3.19
CA VAL A 215 1.05 12.46 -3.31
C VAL A 215 2.35 12.24 -2.54
N LEU A 216 2.34 11.25 -1.66
CA LEU A 216 3.53 10.88 -0.91
C LEU A 216 4.00 9.52 -1.39
N PRO A 217 5.28 9.40 -1.78
CA PRO A 217 5.89 8.10 -2.00
C PRO A 217 5.77 7.23 -0.75
N ILE A 218 5.55 5.95 -0.93
CA ILE A 218 5.57 4.94 0.14
C ILE A 218 6.78 4.04 -0.06
N ASP A 219 7.45 3.71 1.03
CA ASP A 219 8.69 2.92 1.07
C ASP A 219 8.40 1.43 0.77
N VAL A 220 8.06 1.12 -0.49
CA VAL A 220 7.77 -0.24 -0.97
C VAL A 220 9.04 -0.92 -1.45
N PHE A 221 9.80 -0.24 -2.32
CA PHE A 221 11.04 -0.75 -2.89
C PHE A 221 12.24 -0.59 -1.95
N GLY A 222 12.24 0.44 -1.11
CA GLY A 222 13.40 0.82 -0.29
C GLY A 222 14.47 1.56 -1.09
N ASP A 223 14.07 2.19 -2.18
CA ASP A 223 14.88 3.04 -3.04
C ASP A 223 14.04 4.25 -3.45
N ASP A 224 14.53 5.45 -3.19
CA ASP A 224 13.77 6.69 -3.35
C ASP A 224 13.26 6.90 -4.78
N GLU A 225 14.09 6.56 -5.80
CA GLU A 225 13.72 6.76 -7.20
C GLU A 225 12.69 5.73 -7.65
N TYR A 226 12.80 4.47 -7.19
CA TYR A 226 11.81 3.45 -7.47
C TYR A 226 10.49 3.68 -6.71
N ASP A 227 10.55 4.15 -5.48
CA ASP A 227 9.37 4.51 -4.69
C ASP A 227 8.64 5.73 -5.29
N MET A 228 9.40 6.68 -5.86
CA MET A 228 8.84 7.80 -6.62
C MET A 228 8.16 7.33 -7.91
N LEU A 229 8.80 6.44 -8.67
CA LEU A 229 8.23 5.85 -9.89
C LEU A 229 6.93 5.10 -9.60
N PHE A 230 6.93 4.29 -8.54
CA PHE A 230 5.73 3.59 -8.08
C PHE A 230 4.61 4.57 -7.73
N ALA A 231 4.93 5.64 -6.98
CA ALA A 231 3.95 6.64 -6.60
C ALA A 231 3.36 7.37 -7.82
N ILE A 232 4.17 7.69 -8.83
CA ILE A 232 3.73 8.29 -10.08
C ILE A 232 2.79 7.33 -10.84
N ILE A 233 3.17 6.07 -11.02
CA ILE A 233 2.35 5.07 -11.74
C ILE A 233 1.01 4.85 -11.04
N ARG A 234 1.01 4.82 -9.72
CA ARG A 234 -0.21 4.65 -8.90
C ARG A 234 -1.23 5.75 -9.12
N GLU A 235 -0.80 6.95 -9.45
CA GLU A 235 -1.68 8.08 -9.75
C GLU A 235 -2.25 8.03 -11.18
N LYS A 236 -1.95 7.01 -11.99
CA LYS A 236 -2.44 6.86 -13.38
C LYS A 236 -2.21 8.14 -14.20
N PRO A 237 -0.97 8.58 -14.40
CA PRO A 237 -0.65 9.86 -15.01
C PRO A 237 -1.01 9.89 -16.49
N LYS A 238 -1.63 10.98 -16.95
CA LYS A 238 -1.76 11.38 -18.33
C LYS A 238 -0.61 12.27 -18.75
N GLU A 239 -0.32 13.26 -17.90
CA GLU A 239 0.76 14.21 -18.09
C GLU A 239 1.55 14.37 -16.78
N ILE A 240 2.88 14.49 -16.92
CA ILE A 240 3.81 14.68 -15.79
C ILE A 240 4.57 15.98 -16.05
N TYR A 241 4.44 16.95 -15.15
CA TYR A 241 5.15 18.21 -15.16
C TYR A 241 6.29 18.17 -14.16
N LEU A 242 7.53 18.38 -14.65
CA LEU A 242 8.73 18.40 -13.83
C LEU A 242 9.26 19.84 -13.71
N HIS A 243 9.32 20.35 -12.48
CA HIS A 243 9.79 21.69 -12.16
C HIS A 243 11.04 21.62 -11.29
N ASP A 244 12.20 22.04 -11.82
CA ASP A 244 13.47 22.09 -11.09
C ASP A 244 13.84 20.76 -10.39
N VAL A 245 13.50 19.62 -11.00
CA VAL A 245 13.82 18.27 -10.51
C VAL A 245 14.61 17.53 -11.58
N GLU A 246 15.74 16.96 -11.18
CA GLU A 246 16.56 16.10 -12.02
C GLU A 246 16.37 14.64 -11.61
N PHE A 247 15.94 13.82 -12.53
CA PHE A 247 15.91 12.37 -12.40
C PHE A 247 17.05 11.71 -13.17
N SER A 248 17.40 10.48 -12.79
CA SER A 248 18.33 9.67 -13.57
C SER A 248 17.79 9.48 -15.01
N ARG A 249 18.70 9.33 -15.96
CA ARG A 249 18.30 9.06 -17.36
C ARG A 249 17.37 7.85 -17.49
N PRO A 250 17.63 6.70 -16.83
CA PRO A 250 16.71 5.56 -16.88
C PRO A 250 15.31 5.88 -16.33
N MET A 251 15.22 6.68 -15.26
CA MET A 251 13.95 7.14 -14.73
C MET A 251 13.21 8.01 -15.74
N MET A 252 13.89 8.96 -16.37
CA MET A 252 13.31 9.83 -17.41
C MET A 252 12.83 9.02 -18.63
N ASP A 253 13.63 8.05 -19.10
CA ASP A 253 13.24 7.17 -20.20
C ASP A 253 11.95 6.39 -19.85
N CYS A 254 11.82 5.94 -18.59
CA CYS A 254 10.65 5.28 -18.08
C CYS A 254 9.42 6.20 -18.05
N LEU A 255 9.54 7.40 -17.46
CA LEU A 255 8.43 8.36 -17.36
C LEU A 255 7.91 8.76 -18.74
N CYS A 256 8.80 9.00 -19.71
CA CYS A 256 8.43 9.34 -21.09
C CYS A 256 7.69 8.20 -21.82
N LYS A 257 7.83 6.96 -21.37
CA LYS A 257 7.09 5.81 -21.91
C LYS A 257 5.69 5.68 -21.28
N ILE A 258 5.55 6.05 -20.02
CA ILE A 258 4.31 5.88 -19.24
C ILE A 258 3.33 7.02 -19.51
N ALA A 259 3.82 8.26 -19.61
CA ALA A 259 2.99 9.46 -19.78
C ALA A 259 3.70 10.54 -20.59
N LYS A 260 2.96 11.56 -21.00
CA LYS A 260 3.55 12.76 -21.60
C LYS A 260 4.29 13.56 -20.51
N VAL A 261 5.62 13.69 -20.66
CA VAL A 261 6.45 14.46 -19.74
C VAL A 261 6.69 15.87 -20.29
N VAL A 262 6.49 16.88 -19.45
CA VAL A 262 6.72 18.29 -19.72
C VAL A 262 7.75 18.80 -18.69
N GLN A 263 8.91 19.19 -19.16
CA GLN A 263 9.93 19.83 -18.32
C GLN A 263 9.83 21.35 -18.45
N SER A 264 9.77 22.03 -17.32
CA SER A 264 9.93 23.47 -17.25
C SER A 264 11.16 23.78 -16.40
N ALA A 265 12.01 24.61 -16.99
CA ALA A 265 13.17 25.17 -16.30
C ALA A 265 12.71 26.22 -15.28
#